data_c411d67357bd896cff343a1cea0540cc
#
_entry.id   c411d67357bd896cff343a1cea0540cc
#
_cell.length_a   1.000
_cell.length_b   1.000
_cell.length_c   1.000
_cell.angle_alpha   90.00
_cell.angle_beta   90.00
_cell.angle_gamma   90.00
#
_symmetry.space_group_name_H-M   'P 1'
#
loop_
_entity.id
_entity.type
_entity.pdbx_description
1 polymer ?
#
loop_
_entity_poly.entity_id
_entity_poly.type
_entity_poly.pdbx_seq_one_letter_code
_entity_poly.pdbx_strand_id
1 'polypeptide(L)'
;MVSRRDFIGFSAGLGATLGLSPSLLAALSRLPQGQLLQRAIPSTGERIPVIGLGSSATFATVARADDVTALKAVFQTMADRGARVFDTAPSYGASEQVAGAIVNELGIANALFWATKVNVAGRGGASANPAAARAQIEQSLAILKRPAIDLIQVHNMGDPATQLPIVREFQKAGRVRYVGITTTFPNQYAQLIEVMRNEPLDFIGVDYAADNRDVEEVILPLAMEKKIAVLAYASSSSSRSRTPPSPRTPARPKTCSTTSAAAWDASPPRPTASKSSNS
;
A
#
# COMPACT_ATOMS: atom_id res chain seq x y z
N MET A 1 -10.27 43.08 0.84
CA MET A 1 -9.09 42.57 1.56
C MET A 1 -9.20 41.04 1.62
N VAL A 2 -8.30 40.33 0.95
CA VAL A 2 -8.27 38.87 0.98
C VAL A 2 -7.67 38.44 2.33
N SER A 3 -8.33 37.52 3.05
CA SER A 3 -7.88 37.11 4.37
C SER A 3 -6.61 36.26 4.28
N ARG A 4 -5.81 36.19 5.37
CA ARG A 4 -4.65 35.29 5.44
C ARG A 4 -5.03 33.82 5.21
N ARG A 5 -6.23 33.41 5.56
CA ARG A 5 -6.77 32.06 5.32
C ARG A 5 -6.99 31.79 3.83
N ASP A 6 -7.53 32.77 3.10
CA ASP A 6 -7.80 32.65 1.66
C ASP A 6 -6.48 32.60 0.87
N PHE A 7 -5.45 33.33 1.32
CA PHE A 7 -4.12 33.31 0.71
C PHE A 7 -3.39 31.97 0.93
N ILE A 8 -3.51 31.37 2.12
CA ILE A 8 -2.91 30.04 2.41
C ILE A 8 -3.64 28.95 1.62
N GLY A 9 -4.96 29.02 1.48
CA GLY A 9 -5.74 28.10 0.65
C GLY A 9 -5.37 28.19 -0.83
N PHE A 10 -5.14 29.39 -1.35
CA PHE A 10 -4.75 29.63 -2.74
C PHE A 10 -3.31 29.19 -3.03
N SER A 11 -2.37 29.43 -2.12
CA SER A 11 -0.96 29.02 -2.29
C SER A 11 -0.76 27.49 -2.14
N ALA A 12 -1.53 26.82 -1.27
CA ALA A 12 -1.51 25.37 -1.17
C ALA A 12 -2.10 24.69 -2.42
N GLY A 13 -3.12 25.28 -3.04
CA GLY A 13 -3.68 24.80 -4.30
C GLY A 13 -2.72 24.96 -5.50
N LEU A 14 -2.01 26.07 -5.59
CA LEU A 14 -1.07 26.33 -6.70
C LEU A 14 0.20 25.46 -6.62
N GLY A 15 0.74 25.23 -5.42
CA GLY A 15 1.96 24.44 -5.22
C GLY A 15 1.76 22.96 -5.57
N ALA A 16 0.57 22.42 -5.38
CA ALA A 16 0.26 21.02 -5.72
C ALA A 16 0.02 20.80 -7.22
N THR A 17 -0.28 21.85 -8.00
CA THR A 17 -0.61 21.72 -9.42
C THR A 17 0.59 21.81 -10.36
N LEU A 18 1.71 22.36 -9.90
CA LEU A 18 2.90 22.62 -10.75
C LEU A 18 3.66 21.36 -11.20
N GLY A 19 3.36 20.19 -10.65
CA GLY A 19 4.00 18.91 -11.04
C GLY A 19 3.09 17.93 -11.76
N LEU A 20 1.82 18.23 -11.95
CA LEU A 20 0.87 17.31 -12.58
C LEU A 20 0.74 17.59 -14.08
N SER A 21 0.72 16.52 -14.90
CA SER A 21 0.47 16.69 -16.33
C SER A 21 -0.91 17.29 -16.60
N PRO A 22 -1.08 18.08 -17.68
CA PRO A 22 -2.39 18.64 -18.02
C PRO A 22 -3.50 17.59 -18.17
N SER A 23 -3.16 16.41 -18.64
CA SER A 23 -4.10 15.29 -18.74
C SER A 23 -4.54 14.75 -17.38
N LEU A 24 -3.65 14.70 -16.41
CA LEU A 24 -3.97 14.29 -15.04
C LEU A 24 -4.81 15.35 -14.33
N LEU A 25 -4.49 16.64 -14.51
CA LEU A 25 -5.31 17.75 -13.98
C LEU A 25 -6.72 17.74 -14.56
N ALA A 26 -6.86 17.51 -15.87
CA ALA A 26 -8.15 17.37 -16.53
C ALA A 26 -8.93 16.14 -16.05
N ALA A 27 -8.24 15.04 -15.73
CA ALA A 27 -8.88 13.87 -15.15
C ALA A 27 -9.35 14.11 -13.71
N LEU A 28 -8.52 14.78 -12.89
CA LEU A 28 -8.86 15.14 -11.51
C LEU A 28 -10.02 16.14 -11.43
N SER A 29 -10.08 17.10 -12.36
CA SER A 29 -11.18 18.08 -12.40
C SER A 29 -12.54 17.48 -12.82
N ARG A 30 -12.54 16.31 -13.45
CA ARG A 30 -13.76 15.57 -13.84
C ARG A 30 -14.26 14.61 -12.76
N LEU A 31 -13.48 14.39 -11.69
CA LEU A 31 -13.95 13.57 -10.59
C LEU A 31 -15.07 14.32 -9.84
N PRO A 32 -16.18 13.65 -9.50
CA PRO A 32 -17.16 14.20 -8.58
C PRO A 32 -16.47 14.63 -7.29
N GLN A 33 -16.78 15.80 -6.76
CA GLN A 33 -16.20 16.24 -5.50
C GLN A 33 -16.47 15.19 -4.41
N GLY A 34 -15.40 14.67 -3.82
CA GLY A 34 -15.46 13.67 -2.76
C GLY A 34 -15.15 12.24 -3.18
N GLN A 35 -15.00 11.89 -4.45
CA GLN A 35 -14.57 10.55 -4.86
C GLN A 35 -13.05 10.45 -4.97
N LEU A 36 -12.47 9.43 -4.32
CA LEU A 36 -11.05 9.13 -4.44
C LEU A 36 -10.74 8.55 -5.82
N LEU A 37 -9.57 8.92 -6.35
CA LEU A 37 -9.03 8.31 -7.55
C LEU A 37 -8.92 6.80 -7.34
N GLN A 38 -9.36 6.03 -8.33
CA GLN A 38 -9.31 4.57 -8.32
C GLN A 38 -8.44 4.06 -9.47
N ARG A 39 -7.76 2.94 -9.23
CA ARG A 39 -7.00 2.20 -10.25
C ARG A 39 -7.46 0.76 -10.31
N ALA A 40 -7.42 0.20 -11.50
CA ALA A 40 -7.71 -1.21 -11.71
C ALA A 40 -6.53 -2.07 -11.23
N ILE A 41 -6.84 -3.18 -10.56
CA ILE A 41 -5.89 -4.27 -10.32
C ILE A 41 -5.65 -4.93 -11.69
N PRO A 42 -4.41 -4.98 -12.22
CA PRO A 42 -4.20 -5.40 -13.60
C PRO A 42 -4.61 -6.84 -13.92
N SER A 43 -4.55 -7.75 -12.91
CA SER A 43 -4.92 -9.17 -13.08
C SER A 43 -6.43 -9.40 -13.22
N THR A 44 -7.28 -8.53 -12.64
CA THR A 44 -8.73 -8.74 -12.55
C THR A 44 -9.59 -7.59 -13.10
N GLY A 45 -9.02 -6.38 -13.20
CA GLY A 45 -9.78 -5.18 -13.54
C GLY A 45 -10.58 -4.58 -12.37
N GLU A 46 -10.57 -5.20 -11.18
CA GLU A 46 -11.21 -4.64 -9.99
C GLU A 46 -10.62 -3.27 -9.64
N ARG A 47 -11.47 -2.29 -9.38
CA ARG A 47 -11.04 -0.92 -9.09
C ARG A 47 -10.97 -0.69 -7.59
N ILE A 48 -9.80 -0.26 -7.12
CA ILE A 48 -9.55 0.11 -5.73
C ILE A 48 -9.04 1.56 -5.64
N PRO A 49 -9.32 2.28 -4.54
CA PRO A 49 -8.75 3.60 -4.30
C PRO A 49 -7.23 3.57 -4.27
N VAL A 50 -6.60 4.61 -4.85
CA VAL A 50 -5.12 4.72 -4.88
C VAL A 50 -4.51 5.12 -3.54
N ILE A 51 -5.33 5.53 -2.58
CA ILE A 51 -4.91 5.87 -1.21
C ILE A 51 -5.39 4.79 -0.27
N GLY A 52 -4.46 4.30 0.57
CA GLY A 52 -4.72 3.35 1.63
C GLY A 52 -4.06 3.76 2.95
N LEU A 53 -4.45 3.12 4.02
CA LEU A 53 -3.89 3.27 5.36
C LEU A 53 -2.95 2.10 5.66
N GLY A 54 -1.70 2.39 6.00
CA GLY A 54 -0.75 1.43 6.53
C GLY A 54 -0.69 1.45 8.06
N SER A 55 -0.45 0.31 8.68
CA SER A 55 -0.53 0.14 10.13
C SER A 55 0.79 -0.19 10.84
N SER A 56 1.93 -0.02 10.17
CA SER A 56 3.23 -0.51 10.67
C SER A 56 3.90 0.38 11.73
N ALA A 57 3.62 1.68 11.77
CA ALA A 57 4.35 2.64 12.62
C ALA A 57 3.45 3.26 13.69
N THR A 58 2.93 4.45 13.43
CA THR A 58 2.10 5.19 14.39
C THR A 58 0.85 4.40 14.77
N PHE A 59 0.19 3.77 13.81
CA PHE A 59 -0.98 2.93 14.07
C PHE A 59 -0.64 1.80 15.05
N ALA A 60 0.44 1.04 14.81
CA ALA A 60 0.87 -0.04 15.70
C ALA A 60 1.22 0.44 17.11
N THR A 61 1.67 1.68 17.26
CA THR A 61 1.94 2.29 18.56
C THR A 61 0.65 2.62 19.30
N VAL A 62 -0.31 3.27 18.63
CA VAL A 62 -1.62 3.61 19.20
C VAL A 62 -2.46 2.36 19.47
N ALA A 63 -2.38 1.34 18.62
CA ALA A 63 -3.09 0.07 18.81
C ALA A 63 -2.67 -0.70 20.07
N ARG A 64 -1.54 -0.35 20.69
CA ARG A 64 -1.09 -0.89 21.98
C ARG A 64 -1.52 -0.06 23.18
N ALA A 65 -2.10 1.12 22.94
CA ALA A 65 -2.63 1.97 24.00
C ALA A 65 -4.01 1.46 24.45
N ASP A 66 -4.40 1.80 25.67
CA ASP A 66 -5.73 1.47 26.21
C ASP A 66 -6.84 2.24 25.48
N ASP A 67 -6.53 3.42 24.95
CA ASP A 67 -7.47 4.25 24.20
C ASP A 67 -7.19 4.18 22.68
N VAL A 68 -8.09 3.54 21.96
CA VAL A 68 -8.06 3.41 20.49
C VAL A 68 -9.05 4.34 19.77
N THR A 69 -9.63 5.32 20.47
CA THR A 69 -10.64 6.25 19.93
C THR A 69 -10.12 6.97 18.67
N ALA A 70 -8.85 7.37 18.67
CA ALA A 70 -8.23 8.01 17.53
C ALA A 70 -8.19 7.09 16.29
N LEU A 71 -7.93 5.79 16.47
CA LEU A 71 -7.95 4.83 15.37
C LEU A 71 -9.36 4.60 14.83
N LYS A 72 -10.36 4.54 15.72
CA LYS A 72 -11.77 4.45 15.34
C LYS A 72 -12.20 5.65 14.48
N ALA A 73 -11.82 6.88 14.86
CA ALA A 73 -12.07 8.07 14.09
C ALA A 73 -11.39 8.05 12.71
N VAL A 74 -10.18 7.48 12.60
CA VAL A 74 -9.49 7.28 11.32
C VAL A 74 -10.27 6.33 10.42
N PHE A 75 -10.70 5.17 10.91
CA PHE A 75 -11.49 4.22 10.12
C PHE A 75 -12.85 4.79 9.70
N GLN A 76 -13.52 5.52 10.58
CA GLN A 76 -14.76 6.22 10.21
C GLN A 76 -14.51 7.22 9.09
N THR A 77 -13.45 8.03 9.19
CA THR A 77 -13.08 9.00 8.15
C THR A 77 -12.74 8.29 6.82
N MET A 78 -12.04 7.15 6.87
CA MET A 78 -11.75 6.34 5.67
C MET A 78 -13.05 5.92 4.99
N ALA A 79 -14.00 5.36 5.74
CA ALA A 79 -15.29 4.92 5.22
C ALA A 79 -16.07 6.08 4.61
N ASP A 80 -16.19 7.20 5.32
CA ASP A 80 -16.92 8.40 4.89
C ASP A 80 -16.34 9.03 3.62
N ARG A 81 -15.04 8.90 3.42
CA ARG A 81 -14.32 9.44 2.24
C ARG A 81 -14.12 8.42 1.11
N GLY A 82 -14.62 7.19 1.26
CA GLY A 82 -14.50 6.14 0.26
C GLY A 82 -13.10 5.52 0.14
N ALA A 83 -12.20 5.76 1.10
CA ALA A 83 -10.95 5.04 1.20
C ALA A 83 -11.22 3.62 1.70
N ARG A 84 -10.60 2.61 1.06
CA ARG A 84 -10.92 1.20 1.34
C ARG A 84 -9.70 0.35 1.65
N VAL A 85 -8.51 0.70 1.17
CA VAL A 85 -7.31 -0.12 1.32
C VAL A 85 -6.75 0.05 2.71
N PHE A 86 -6.64 -1.05 3.45
CA PHE A 86 -5.97 -1.12 4.75
C PHE A 86 -4.87 -2.18 4.70
N ASP A 87 -3.63 -1.78 4.94
CA ASP A 87 -2.46 -2.65 4.93
C ASP A 87 -1.93 -2.87 6.35
N THR A 88 -1.85 -4.14 6.75
CA THR A 88 -1.38 -4.57 8.07
C THR A 88 -0.44 -5.78 7.95
N ALA A 89 0.00 -6.30 9.08
CA ALA A 89 0.72 -7.58 9.18
C ALA A 89 0.63 -8.16 10.59
N PRO A 90 0.71 -9.47 10.77
CA PRO A 90 0.81 -10.11 12.09
C PRO A 90 1.99 -9.61 12.92
N SER A 91 3.07 -9.19 12.26
CA SER A 91 4.27 -8.64 12.92
C SER A 91 4.14 -7.18 13.40
N TYR A 92 3.00 -6.53 13.19
CA TYR A 92 2.78 -5.12 13.60
C TYR A 92 2.12 -5.00 14.98
N GLY A 93 2.49 -5.89 15.90
CA GLY A 93 1.98 -5.89 17.27
C GLY A 93 0.47 -6.12 17.32
N ALA A 94 -0.29 -5.25 17.98
CA ALA A 94 -1.73 -5.37 18.12
C ALA A 94 -2.53 -4.80 16.93
N SER A 95 -1.87 -4.34 15.84
CA SER A 95 -2.54 -3.62 14.76
C SER A 95 -3.67 -4.41 14.11
N GLU A 96 -3.44 -5.69 13.85
CA GLU A 96 -4.42 -6.53 13.15
C GLU A 96 -5.65 -6.79 14.03
N GLN A 97 -5.45 -7.11 15.32
CA GLN A 97 -6.52 -7.35 16.29
C GLN A 97 -7.36 -6.09 16.52
N VAL A 98 -6.69 -4.96 16.77
CA VAL A 98 -7.38 -3.69 17.07
C VAL A 98 -8.13 -3.20 15.84
N ALA A 99 -7.51 -3.23 14.67
CA ALA A 99 -8.18 -2.85 13.42
C ALA A 99 -9.37 -3.77 13.14
N GLY A 100 -9.22 -5.09 13.29
CA GLY A 100 -10.31 -6.06 13.13
C GLY A 100 -11.47 -5.79 14.08
N ALA A 101 -11.20 -5.49 15.35
CA ALA A 101 -12.23 -5.13 16.33
C ALA A 101 -12.97 -3.85 15.92
N ILE A 102 -12.24 -2.78 15.56
CA ILE A 102 -12.81 -1.49 15.15
C ILE A 102 -13.69 -1.62 13.91
N VAL A 103 -13.22 -2.27 12.85
CA VAL A 103 -13.98 -2.37 11.60
C VAL A 103 -15.23 -3.22 11.72
N ASN A 104 -15.20 -4.24 12.60
CA ASN A 104 -16.38 -5.03 12.92
C ASN A 104 -17.38 -4.22 13.76
N GLU A 105 -16.92 -3.44 14.74
CA GLU A 105 -17.76 -2.56 15.57
C GLU A 105 -18.46 -1.49 14.70
N LEU A 106 -17.72 -0.89 13.76
CA LEU A 106 -18.26 0.11 12.85
C LEU A 106 -19.11 -0.47 11.72
N GLY A 107 -19.17 -1.79 11.56
CA GLY A 107 -19.90 -2.45 10.47
C GLY A 107 -19.31 -2.25 9.08
N ILE A 108 -18.04 -1.81 8.98
CA ILE A 108 -17.37 -1.48 7.70
C ILE A 108 -16.42 -2.57 7.20
N ALA A 109 -16.30 -3.69 7.91
CA ALA A 109 -15.34 -4.75 7.56
C ALA A 109 -15.47 -5.21 6.10
N ASN A 110 -16.69 -5.33 5.57
CA ASN A 110 -16.95 -5.77 4.19
C ASN A 110 -16.69 -4.67 3.14
N ALA A 111 -16.59 -3.41 3.55
CA ALA A 111 -16.29 -2.30 2.65
C ALA A 111 -14.78 -2.12 2.41
N LEU A 112 -13.93 -2.73 3.24
CA LEU A 112 -12.48 -2.59 3.14
C LEU A 112 -11.89 -3.63 2.18
N PHE A 113 -10.85 -3.20 1.45
CA PHE A 113 -9.86 -4.06 0.83
C PHE A 113 -8.75 -4.31 1.87
N TRP A 114 -8.75 -5.49 2.46
CA TRP A 114 -7.84 -5.85 3.53
C TRP A 114 -6.61 -6.55 3.00
N ALA A 115 -5.46 -5.89 3.16
CA ALA A 115 -4.16 -6.45 2.85
C ALA A 115 -3.42 -6.82 4.13
N THR A 116 -2.99 -8.06 4.24
CA THR A 116 -2.12 -8.51 5.33
C THR A 116 -0.96 -9.34 4.80
N LYS A 117 -0.19 -9.95 5.69
CA LYS A 117 1.05 -10.62 5.32
C LYS A 117 1.20 -11.97 6.04
N VAL A 118 2.01 -12.86 5.47
CA VAL A 118 2.54 -14.03 6.15
C VAL A 118 4.02 -13.83 6.41
N ASN A 119 4.49 -14.11 7.63
CA ASN A 119 5.85 -13.78 8.07
C ASN A 119 6.34 -14.77 9.16
N VAL A 120 6.46 -16.04 8.82
CA VAL A 120 6.94 -17.05 9.77
C VAL A 120 8.42 -17.38 9.60
N ALA A 121 9.03 -17.02 8.47
CA ALA A 121 10.47 -17.15 8.26
C ALA A 121 11.29 -16.02 8.90
N GLY A 122 10.65 -14.88 9.23
CA GLY A 122 11.34 -13.72 9.74
C GLY A 122 12.23 -13.03 8.70
N ARG A 123 13.09 -12.13 9.18
CA ARG A 123 14.11 -11.48 8.35
C ARG A 123 15.35 -12.37 8.30
N GLY A 124 16.01 -12.47 7.13
CA GLY A 124 17.33 -13.08 7.03
C GLY A 124 17.38 -14.51 6.50
N GLY A 125 16.31 -15.00 5.86
CA GLY A 125 16.39 -16.22 5.06
C GLY A 125 16.29 -17.53 5.82
N ALA A 126 15.78 -17.52 7.05
CA ALA A 126 15.41 -18.77 7.72
C ALA A 126 14.26 -19.44 6.96
N SER A 127 14.30 -20.78 6.87
CA SER A 127 13.21 -21.54 6.25
C SER A 127 11.91 -21.36 7.03
N ALA A 128 10.83 -21.09 6.31
CA ALA A 128 9.50 -20.99 6.89
C ALA A 128 8.98 -22.37 7.29
N ASN A 129 8.32 -22.45 8.45
CA ASN A 129 7.58 -23.64 8.81
C ASN A 129 6.19 -23.60 8.12
N PRO A 130 5.86 -24.58 7.25
CA PRO A 130 4.59 -24.56 6.52
C PRO A 130 3.35 -24.61 7.42
N ALA A 131 3.40 -25.34 8.53
CA ALA A 131 2.28 -25.42 9.47
C ALA A 131 2.07 -24.08 10.21
N ALA A 132 3.16 -23.41 10.59
CA ALA A 132 3.11 -22.08 11.20
C ALA A 132 2.56 -21.04 10.22
N ALA A 133 2.94 -21.12 8.93
CA ALA A 133 2.41 -20.22 7.91
C ALA A 133 0.88 -20.37 7.74
N ARG A 134 0.38 -21.59 7.66
CA ARG A 134 -1.07 -21.86 7.62
C ARG A 134 -1.77 -21.35 8.88
N ALA A 135 -1.23 -21.63 10.06
CA ALA A 135 -1.79 -21.17 11.32
C ALA A 135 -1.86 -19.64 11.40
N GLN A 136 -0.84 -18.92 10.91
CA GLN A 136 -0.82 -17.47 10.89
C GLN A 136 -1.91 -16.89 9.96
N ILE A 137 -2.11 -17.47 8.78
CA ILE A 137 -3.17 -17.06 7.84
C ILE A 137 -4.55 -17.33 8.45
N GLU A 138 -4.76 -18.50 9.07
CA GLU A 138 -6.01 -18.82 9.76
C GLU A 138 -6.31 -17.85 10.90
N GLN A 139 -5.28 -17.44 11.65
CA GLN A 139 -5.42 -16.45 12.71
C GLN A 139 -5.86 -15.09 12.15
N SER A 140 -5.26 -14.61 11.06
CA SER A 140 -5.68 -13.35 10.42
C SER A 140 -7.12 -13.41 9.93
N LEU A 141 -7.55 -14.54 9.35
CA LEU A 141 -8.95 -14.76 8.94
C LEU A 141 -9.92 -14.70 10.15
N ALA A 142 -9.54 -15.34 11.26
CA ALA A 142 -10.33 -15.36 12.48
C ALA A 142 -10.47 -13.95 13.11
N ILE A 143 -9.41 -13.16 13.10
CA ILE A 143 -9.41 -11.77 13.60
C ILE A 143 -10.39 -10.91 12.83
N LEU A 144 -10.40 -11.03 11.51
CA LEU A 144 -11.29 -10.25 10.66
C LEU A 144 -12.75 -10.69 10.69
N LYS A 145 -13.01 -11.92 11.14
CA LYS A 145 -14.35 -12.54 11.09
C LYS A 145 -14.96 -12.51 9.67
N ARG A 146 -14.12 -12.62 8.65
CA ARG A 146 -14.52 -12.67 7.23
C ARG A 146 -14.21 -14.03 6.64
N PRO A 147 -14.98 -14.49 5.66
CA PRO A 147 -14.72 -15.76 4.97
C PRO A 147 -13.42 -15.71 4.17
N ALA A 148 -13.02 -14.53 3.69
CA ALA A 148 -11.84 -14.33 2.88
C ALA A 148 -11.14 -12.99 3.20
N ILE A 149 -9.81 -12.98 3.01
CA ILE A 149 -8.94 -11.78 3.01
C ILE A 149 -8.69 -11.37 1.56
N ASP A 150 -8.65 -10.06 1.29
CA ASP A 150 -8.47 -9.58 -0.08
C ASP A 150 -7.06 -9.85 -0.58
N LEU A 151 -6.01 -9.52 0.19
CA LEU A 151 -4.62 -9.72 -0.22
C LEU A 151 -3.78 -10.28 0.93
N ILE A 152 -3.06 -11.37 0.67
CA ILE A 152 -1.98 -11.84 1.54
C ILE A 152 -0.65 -11.79 0.77
N GLN A 153 0.36 -11.19 1.42
CA GLN A 153 1.68 -11.01 0.86
C GLN A 153 2.73 -11.75 1.69
N VAL A 154 3.69 -12.40 1.04
CA VAL A 154 4.89 -12.88 1.75
C VAL A 154 5.71 -11.66 2.16
N HIS A 155 5.96 -11.52 3.47
CA HIS A 155 6.54 -10.32 4.06
C HIS A 155 8.06 -10.30 3.94
N ASN A 156 8.61 -9.18 3.42
CA ASN A 156 10.06 -8.92 3.38
C ASN A 156 10.87 -10.04 2.73
N MET A 157 10.37 -10.64 1.65
CA MET A 157 11.02 -11.76 0.96
C MET A 157 11.33 -12.95 1.87
N GLY A 158 10.54 -13.16 2.94
CA GLY A 158 10.74 -14.24 3.90
C GLY A 158 10.40 -15.60 3.30
N ASP A 159 11.38 -16.34 2.78
CA ASP A 159 11.23 -17.64 2.15
C ASP A 159 10.04 -17.75 1.19
N PRO A 160 10.07 -17.04 0.04
CA PRO A 160 8.98 -17.08 -0.93
C PRO A 160 8.70 -18.47 -1.46
N ALA A 161 9.73 -19.32 -1.59
CA ALA A 161 9.62 -20.66 -2.12
C ALA A 161 8.67 -21.53 -1.28
N THR A 162 8.69 -21.37 0.05
CA THR A 162 7.78 -22.10 0.95
C THR A 162 6.45 -21.36 1.14
N GLN A 163 6.45 -20.05 1.32
CA GLN A 163 5.24 -19.33 1.75
C GLN A 163 4.28 -18.99 0.61
N LEU A 164 4.75 -18.70 -0.62
CA LEU A 164 3.86 -18.42 -1.76
C LEU A 164 2.94 -19.60 -2.12
N PRO A 165 3.42 -20.84 -2.21
CA PRO A 165 2.55 -21.99 -2.42
C PRO A 165 1.43 -22.12 -1.38
N ILE A 166 1.74 -21.84 -0.11
CA ILE A 166 0.75 -21.88 0.98
C ILE A 166 -0.32 -20.82 0.79
N VAL A 167 0.07 -19.56 0.50
CA VAL A 167 -0.91 -18.50 0.23
C VAL A 167 -1.82 -18.87 -0.96
N ARG A 168 -1.26 -19.52 -1.98
CA ARG A 168 -2.03 -20.03 -3.14
C ARG A 168 -2.97 -21.17 -2.80
N GLU A 169 -2.65 -22.03 -1.83
CA GLU A 169 -3.61 -23.02 -1.32
C GLU A 169 -4.86 -22.31 -0.78
N PHE A 170 -4.70 -21.24 0.01
CA PHE A 170 -5.81 -20.44 0.51
C PHE A 170 -6.55 -19.68 -0.61
N GLN A 171 -5.83 -19.20 -1.63
CA GLN A 171 -6.45 -18.59 -2.80
C GLN A 171 -7.33 -19.59 -3.56
N LYS A 172 -6.82 -20.78 -3.83
CA LYS A 172 -7.60 -21.86 -4.48
C LYS A 172 -8.82 -22.28 -3.67
N ALA A 173 -8.73 -22.21 -2.34
CA ALA A 173 -9.86 -22.47 -1.43
C ALA A 173 -10.84 -21.29 -1.33
N GLY A 174 -10.62 -20.18 -2.05
CA GLY A 174 -11.47 -18.99 -2.01
C GLY A 174 -11.36 -18.16 -0.72
N ARG A 175 -10.34 -18.42 0.10
CA ARG A 175 -10.12 -17.76 1.40
C ARG A 175 -9.16 -16.57 1.32
N VAL A 176 -8.44 -16.44 0.20
CA VAL A 176 -7.59 -15.31 -0.17
C VAL A 176 -7.90 -14.95 -1.62
N ARG A 177 -8.07 -13.66 -1.92
CA ARG A 177 -8.42 -13.23 -3.28
C ARG A 177 -7.19 -12.96 -4.13
N TYR A 178 -6.18 -12.32 -3.56
CA TYR A 178 -4.95 -11.91 -4.24
C TYR A 178 -3.72 -12.36 -3.48
N VAL A 179 -2.68 -12.73 -4.23
CA VAL A 179 -1.38 -13.17 -3.70
C VAL A 179 -0.31 -12.15 -4.05
N GLY A 180 0.55 -11.83 -3.09
CA GLY A 180 1.63 -10.88 -3.30
C GLY A 180 2.89 -11.18 -2.51
N ILE A 181 3.86 -10.28 -2.67
CA ILE A 181 5.13 -10.32 -1.96
C ILE A 181 5.63 -8.91 -1.68
N THR A 182 6.34 -8.70 -0.58
CA THR A 182 6.83 -7.37 -0.23
C THR A 182 8.31 -7.34 0.07
N THR A 183 8.95 -6.22 -0.24
CA THR A 183 10.20 -5.79 0.37
C THR A 183 10.34 -4.28 0.33
N THR A 184 10.93 -3.71 1.38
CA THR A 184 11.36 -2.31 1.44
C THR A 184 12.89 -2.20 1.50
N PHE A 185 13.61 -3.28 1.21
CA PHE A 185 15.06 -3.38 1.30
C PHE A 185 15.69 -3.51 -0.09
N PRO A 186 16.49 -2.52 -0.55
CA PRO A 186 17.12 -2.55 -1.87
C PRO A 186 17.99 -3.78 -2.14
N ASN A 187 18.64 -4.33 -1.12
CA ASN A 187 19.45 -5.54 -1.24
C ASN A 187 18.64 -6.82 -1.55
N GLN A 188 17.31 -6.76 -1.47
CA GLN A 188 16.40 -7.84 -1.85
C GLN A 188 15.78 -7.66 -3.25
N TYR A 189 16.04 -6.56 -3.94
CA TYR A 189 15.40 -6.27 -5.22
C TYR A 189 15.76 -7.29 -6.31
N ALA A 190 16.99 -7.77 -6.34
CA ALA A 190 17.39 -8.82 -7.29
C ALA A 190 16.55 -10.10 -7.10
N GLN A 191 16.35 -10.52 -5.86
CA GLN A 191 15.51 -11.69 -5.54
C GLN A 191 14.03 -11.41 -5.86
N LEU A 192 13.54 -10.19 -5.57
CA LEU A 192 12.16 -9.81 -5.92
C LEU A 192 11.93 -9.91 -7.44
N ILE A 193 12.86 -9.39 -8.25
CA ILE A 193 12.79 -9.45 -9.71
C ILE A 193 12.73 -10.89 -10.20
N GLU A 194 13.53 -11.78 -9.62
CA GLU A 194 13.51 -13.21 -9.94
C GLU A 194 12.15 -13.85 -9.63
N VAL A 195 11.61 -13.59 -8.44
CA VAL A 195 10.27 -14.08 -8.05
C VAL A 195 9.20 -13.52 -8.98
N MET A 196 9.23 -12.22 -9.32
CA MET A 196 8.27 -11.61 -10.25
C MET A 196 8.30 -12.23 -11.65
N ARG A 197 9.45 -12.71 -12.10
CA ARG A 197 9.59 -13.37 -13.41
C ARG A 197 9.02 -14.78 -13.42
N ASN A 198 9.20 -15.51 -12.33
CA ASN A 198 8.97 -16.96 -12.26
C ASN A 198 7.64 -17.32 -11.58
N GLU A 199 7.09 -16.44 -10.77
CA GLU A 199 5.91 -16.72 -9.96
C GLU A 199 4.71 -15.85 -10.36
N PRO A 200 3.50 -16.43 -10.49
CA PRO A 200 2.32 -15.63 -10.72
C PRO A 200 1.95 -14.83 -9.46
N LEU A 201 2.08 -13.52 -9.53
CA LEU A 201 1.74 -12.59 -8.45
C LEU A 201 0.65 -11.63 -8.92
N ASP A 202 -0.27 -11.28 -8.01
CA ASP A 202 -1.24 -10.21 -8.22
C ASP A 202 -0.71 -8.85 -7.75
N PHE A 203 0.10 -8.86 -6.69
CA PHE A 203 0.64 -7.66 -6.05
C PHE A 203 2.11 -7.78 -5.68
N ILE A 204 2.82 -6.66 -5.75
CA ILE A 204 4.06 -6.43 -5.01
C ILE A 204 3.92 -5.22 -4.10
N GLY A 205 4.61 -5.26 -2.96
CA GLY A 205 4.74 -4.12 -2.05
C GLY A 205 6.19 -3.68 -1.99
N VAL A 206 6.48 -2.43 -2.35
CA VAL A 206 7.85 -1.89 -2.42
C VAL A 206 7.94 -0.51 -1.80
N ASP A 207 9.14 -0.13 -1.35
CA ASP A 207 9.45 1.23 -0.92
C ASP A 207 9.58 2.13 -2.16
N TYR A 208 8.69 3.10 -2.27
CA TYR A 208 8.69 4.06 -3.37
C TYR A 208 8.20 5.43 -2.90
N ALA A 209 9.06 6.44 -3.03
CA ALA A 209 8.82 7.80 -2.62
C ALA A 209 9.50 8.81 -3.55
N ALA A 210 9.21 10.09 -3.40
CA ALA A 210 9.83 11.15 -4.20
C ALA A 210 11.38 11.19 -4.06
N ASP A 211 11.88 10.80 -2.90
CA ASP A 211 13.30 10.71 -2.55
C ASP A 211 13.88 9.28 -2.64
N ASN A 212 13.08 8.28 -3.06
CA ASN A 212 13.50 6.91 -3.30
C ASN A 212 12.80 6.35 -4.53
N ARG A 213 13.51 6.33 -5.65
CA ARG A 213 12.99 5.95 -6.97
C ARG A 213 13.68 4.72 -7.55
N ASP A 214 14.43 3.98 -6.75
CA ASP A 214 15.26 2.85 -7.19
C ASP A 214 14.46 1.75 -7.93
N VAL A 215 13.15 1.64 -7.64
CA VAL A 215 12.27 0.65 -8.27
C VAL A 215 11.85 1.00 -9.70
N GLU A 216 12.08 2.25 -10.16
CA GLU A 216 11.60 2.73 -11.47
C GLU A 216 12.33 2.09 -12.65
N GLU A 217 13.58 1.71 -12.50
CA GLU A 217 14.39 1.23 -13.63
C GLU A 217 13.98 -0.19 -14.07
N VAL A 218 13.65 -1.08 -13.15
CA VAL A 218 13.40 -2.50 -13.45
C VAL A 218 12.08 -3.00 -12.86
N ILE A 219 11.82 -2.74 -11.58
CA ILE A 219 10.71 -3.37 -10.85
C ILE A 219 9.36 -2.87 -11.36
N LEU A 220 9.17 -1.56 -11.52
CA LEU A 220 7.91 -1.01 -12.03
C LEU A 220 7.65 -1.40 -13.48
N PRO A 221 8.62 -1.33 -14.45
CA PRO A 221 8.43 -1.85 -15.80
C PRO A 221 8.07 -3.34 -15.84
N LEU A 222 8.73 -4.17 -15.02
CA LEU A 222 8.42 -5.60 -14.92
C LEU A 222 7.02 -5.85 -14.32
N ALA A 223 6.62 -5.07 -13.31
CA ALA A 223 5.27 -5.16 -12.76
C ALA A 223 4.20 -4.84 -13.82
N MET A 224 4.44 -3.84 -14.66
CA MET A 224 3.57 -3.51 -15.79
C MET A 224 3.48 -4.66 -16.80
N GLU A 225 4.62 -5.19 -17.25
CA GLU A 225 4.71 -6.33 -18.17
C GLU A 225 3.94 -7.55 -17.66
N LYS A 226 4.13 -7.87 -16.40
CA LYS A 226 3.53 -9.04 -15.75
C LYS A 226 2.10 -8.81 -15.23
N LYS A 227 1.55 -7.60 -15.41
CA LYS A 227 0.22 -7.21 -14.90
C LYS A 227 0.10 -7.35 -13.38
N ILE A 228 1.14 -7.00 -12.64
CA ILE A 228 1.22 -7.03 -11.18
C ILE A 228 0.88 -5.63 -10.65
N ALA A 229 -0.04 -5.54 -9.71
CA ALA A 229 -0.35 -4.30 -9.00
C ALA A 229 0.76 -3.94 -8.00
N VAL A 230 0.97 -2.64 -7.76
CA VAL A 230 2.02 -2.16 -6.85
C VAL A 230 1.40 -1.42 -5.66
N LEU A 231 1.75 -1.85 -4.45
CA LEU A 231 1.55 -1.09 -3.23
C LEU A 231 2.83 -0.32 -2.90
N ALA A 232 2.78 1.01 -3.00
CA ALA A 232 3.90 1.87 -2.64
C ALA A 232 3.90 2.12 -1.13
N TYR A 233 4.95 1.68 -0.44
CA TYR A 233 5.16 1.94 0.98
C TYR A 233 6.06 3.15 1.19
N ALA A 234 5.94 3.78 2.37
CA ALA A 234 6.74 4.94 2.75
C ALA A 234 6.73 6.10 1.73
N SER A 235 5.62 6.26 1.00
CA SER A 235 5.45 7.28 -0.04
C SER A 235 5.58 8.73 0.44
N SER A 236 5.60 8.96 1.76
CA SER A 236 5.93 10.25 2.38
C SER A 236 7.32 10.16 3.01
N SER A 237 8.23 11.02 2.62
CA SER A 237 9.65 11.10 3.06
C SER A 237 9.88 11.26 4.57
N SER A 238 8.83 11.44 5.37
CA SER A 238 8.92 11.62 6.82
C SER A 238 9.36 10.39 7.62
N SER A 239 9.46 9.21 7.00
CA SER A 239 9.84 7.97 7.70
C SER A 239 11.34 7.65 7.65
N ARG A 240 12.12 8.39 6.85
CA ARG A 240 13.57 8.21 6.76
C ARG A 240 14.29 9.23 7.63
N SER A 241 14.32 9.03 8.95
CA SER A 241 15.27 9.76 9.77
C SER A 241 16.68 9.22 9.49
N ARG A 242 17.36 9.82 8.54
CA ARG A 242 18.81 9.78 8.50
C ARG A 242 19.28 10.71 9.60
N THR A 243 19.91 10.15 10.62
CA THR A 243 20.59 10.79 11.75
C THR A 243 19.62 11.40 12.80
N PRO A 244 19.80 11.11 14.08
CA PRO A 244 19.03 11.78 15.12
C PRO A 244 19.34 13.28 15.11
N PRO A 245 18.33 14.18 15.11
CA PRO A 245 18.57 15.59 15.31
C PRO A 245 19.15 15.78 16.70
N SER A 246 20.15 16.68 16.81
CA SER A 246 20.67 17.16 18.10
C SER A 246 19.50 17.65 19.00
N PRO A 247 19.61 17.51 20.33
CA PRO A 247 18.48 17.71 21.23
C PRO A 247 18.16 19.18 21.41
N ARG A 248 17.26 19.74 20.60
CA ARG A 248 16.50 20.97 20.87
C ARG A 248 15.50 21.29 19.78
N THR A 249 14.31 20.66 19.82
CA THR A 249 13.05 21.28 19.31
C THR A 249 11.87 20.39 19.75
N PRO A 250 10.73 20.96 20.18
CA PRO A 250 9.59 20.16 20.61
C PRO A 250 9.04 19.34 19.43
N ALA A 251 8.75 18.08 19.71
CA ALA A 251 8.29 17.11 18.71
C ALA A 251 6.96 17.57 18.06
N ARG A 252 6.97 17.70 16.74
CA ARG A 252 5.75 17.75 15.95
C ARG A 252 5.06 16.38 16.00
N PRO A 253 3.73 16.33 16.02
CA PRO A 253 3.01 15.05 15.95
C PRO A 253 3.43 14.30 14.68
N LYS A 254 3.83 13.03 14.85
CA LYS A 254 4.22 12.14 13.74
C LYS A 254 2.98 11.83 12.92
N THR A 255 3.01 12.20 11.66
CA THR A 255 1.95 11.87 10.69
C THR A 255 1.88 10.35 10.49
N CYS A 256 0.65 9.83 10.39
CA CYS A 256 0.37 8.44 10.06
C CYS A 256 0.99 8.09 8.68
N SER A 257 1.68 6.96 8.57
CA SER A 257 2.22 6.52 7.27
C SER A 257 1.06 6.14 6.35
N THR A 258 0.97 6.78 5.21
CA THR A 258 -0.01 6.47 4.18
C THR A 258 0.55 5.40 3.26
N THR A 259 -0.18 4.30 3.06
CA THR A 259 0.11 3.33 2.01
C THR A 259 -0.64 3.76 0.77
N SER A 260 0.06 4.00 -0.32
CA SER A 260 -0.53 4.39 -1.60
C SER A 260 -0.61 3.15 -2.49
N ALA A 261 -1.81 2.75 -2.89
CA ALA A 261 -2.01 1.72 -3.91
C ALA A 261 -1.96 2.41 -5.29
N ALA A 262 -0.80 2.36 -5.95
CA ALA A 262 -0.65 2.87 -7.31
C ALA A 262 -0.65 1.69 -8.29
N ALA A 263 -1.75 1.49 -9.02
CA ALA A 263 -1.74 0.70 -10.23
C ALA A 263 -1.33 1.61 -11.39
N TRP A 264 -0.22 1.30 -12.04
CA TRP A 264 0.27 2.06 -13.20
C TRP A 264 -0.51 1.67 -14.45
N ASP A 265 -1.06 2.67 -15.16
CA ASP A 265 -1.64 2.49 -16.48
C ASP A 265 -0.50 2.49 -17.52
N ALA A 266 -0.33 1.36 -18.20
CA ALA A 266 0.72 1.09 -19.17
C ALA A 266 0.38 1.59 -20.59
N SER A 267 -0.22 2.75 -20.72
CA SER A 267 -0.34 3.36 -22.05
C SER A 267 1.01 3.95 -22.46
N PRO A 268 1.67 3.43 -23.53
CA PRO A 268 2.92 4.00 -24.00
C PRO A 268 2.71 5.46 -24.44
N PRO A 269 3.69 6.35 -24.26
CA PRO A 269 3.63 7.69 -24.80
C PRO A 269 3.48 7.60 -26.34
N ARG A 270 2.52 8.34 -26.89
CA ARG A 270 2.35 8.45 -28.34
C ARG A 270 3.65 8.96 -28.96
N PRO A 271 4.12 8.36 -30.07
CA PRO A 271 5.30 8.86 -30.77
C PRO A 271 5.03 10.30 -31.22
N THR A 272 5.97 11.17 -30.90
CA THR A 272 5.98 12.55 -31.39
C THR A 272 6.17 12.50 -32.91
N ALA A 273 5.20 13.02 -33.64
CA ALA A 273 5.31 13.17 -35.09
C ALA A 273 6.51 14.07 -35.42
N SER A 274 7.51 13.50 -36.05
CA SER A 274 8.61 14.27 -36.64
C SER A 274 8.06 15.11 -37.80
N LYS A 275 8.12 16.44 -37.67
CA LYS A 275 7.92 17.33 -38.80
C LYS A 275 9.08 17.15 -39.78
N SER A 276 8.81 16.48 -40.90
CA SER A 276 9.69 16.54 -42.06
C SER A 276 9.58 17.93 -42.64
N SER A 277 10.64 18.72 -42.55
CA SER A 277 10.84 19.92 -43.35
C SER A 277 11.24 19.48 -44.75
N ASN A 278 10.37 19.66 -45.74
CA ASN A 278 10.74 19.69 -47.13
C ASN A 278 11.16 21.11 -47.50
N SER A 279 12.39 21.22 -47.96
CA SER A 279 12.86 22.30 -48.83
C SER A 279 12.83 21.82 -50.28
#